data_e5ae3ac8fa1ecd602da7268fd22419c4
#
_entry.id   e5ae3ac8fa1ecd602da7268fd22419c4
#
_cell.length_a   1.000
_cell.length_b   1.000
_cell.length_c   1.000
_cell.angle_alpha   90.00
_cell.angle_beta   90.00
_cell.angle_gamma   90.00
#
_symmetry.space_group_name_H-M   'P 1'
#
loop_
_entity.id
_entity.type
_entity.pdbx_description
1 polymer ?
#
loop_
_entity_poly.entity_id
_entity_poly.type
_entity_poly.pdbx_seq_one_letter_code
_entity_poly.pdbx_strand_id
1 'polypeptide(L)'
;VTWLELADGVFARRHADLDLTLGLVLGTERCLLVDTGTDAGHGAEFAEAVRELTALPWSAVITHGHWDHHLGTSAFGPLPVWAHPAAAAEIAHGTAAQVAEWSAREPFRAERLARSPVVVPDREVLDRVGLDLGGRVVELRHLGPGHTPGDVVVRVPDAGVLFAGDLVEQGAPPAVGPDADVASWVGVLGRLGAADVVVPGHGNPVDRAFVEAQRAELAARR
;
A
#
# COMPACT_ATOMS: atom_id res chain seq x y z
N VAL A 1 6.44 17.67 -0.91
CA VAL A 1 6.63 16.21 -0.73
C VAL A 1 7.83 15.79 -1.58
N THR A 2 8.83 15.15 -0.98
CA THR A 2 10.05 14.69 -1.65
C THR A 2 10.13 13.17 -1.63
N TRP A 3 10.80 12.61 -2.63
CA TRP A 3 11.14 11.19 -2.63
C TRP A 3 12.20 10.89 -1.56
N LEU A 4 12.03 9.79 -0.85
CA LEU A 4 13.04 9.16 -0.03
C LEU A 4 13.53 7.90 -0.79
N GLU A 5 14.76 7.92 -1.26
CA GLU A 5 15.40 6.74 -1.84
C GLU A 5 15.86 5.82 -0.70
N LEU A 6 15.30 4.61 -0.66
CA LEU A 6 15.56 3.60 0.37
C LEU A 6 16.72 2.68 -0.01
N ALA A 7 16.83 2.43 -1.30
CA ALA A 7 17.91 1.70 -1.96
C ALA A 7 17.89 2.08 -3.44
N ASP A 8 18.92 1.71 -4.20
CA ASP A 8 19.00 2.01 -5.64
C ASP A 8 17.70 1.61 -6.36
N GLY A 9 16.99 2.61 -6.92
CA GLY A 9 15.73 2.44 -7.64
C GLY A 9 14.53 2.01 -6.78
N VAL A 10 14.60 2.13 -5.45
CA VAL A 10 13.48 1.86 -4.54
C VAL A 10 13.17 3.08 -3.70
N PHE A 11 11.96 3.62 -3.85
CA PHE A 11 11.59 4.90 -3.29
C PHE A 11 10.31 4.81 -2.46
N ALA A 12 10.25 5.62 -1.41
CA ALA A 12 9.02 5.95 -0.68
C ALA A 12 8.71 7.45 -0.85
N ARG A 13 7.42 7.78 -0.88
CA ARG A 13 6.93 9.16 -0.95
C ARG A 13 5.84 9.34 0.10
N ARG A 14 6.21 10.02 1.19
CA ARG A 14 5.30 10.32 2.29
C ARG A 14 4.51 11.59 1.99
N HIS A 15 3.22 11.54 2.20
CA HIS A 15 2.30 12.66 2.03
C HIS A 15 1.79 13.14 3.38
N ALA A 16 1.70 14.47 3.55
CA ALA A 16 1.22 15.06 4.81
C ALA A 16 -0.27 14.76 5.08
N ASP A 17 -1.03 14.52 4.00
CA ASP A 17 -2.42 14.11 4.12
C ASP A 17 -2.49 12.65 4.59
N LEU A 18 -3.12 12.42 5.73
CA LEU A 18 -3.19 11.13 6.43
C LEU A 18 -1.82 10.51 6.79
N ASP A 19 -0.73 11.24 6.59
CA ASP A 19 0.63 10.71 6.75
C ASP A 19 0.92 9.49 5.85
N LEU A 20 0.17 9.36 4.75
CA LEU A 20 0.20 8.24 3.82
C LEU A 20 1.55 8.10 3.13
N THR A 21 2.05 6.87 3.01
CA THR A 21 3.31 6.56 2.33
C THR A 21 3.07 5.66 1.12
N LEU A 22 3.39 6.19 -0.06
CA LEU A 22 3.32 5.48 -1.34
C LEU A 22 4.71 5.00 -1.74
N GLY A 23 4.77 3.91 -2.52
CA GLY A 23 6.03 3.31 -2.96
C GLY A 23 6.22 3.31 -4.47
N LEU A 24 7.50 3.32 -4.90
CA LEU A 24 7.91 3.11 -6.29
C LEU A 24 9.13 2.20 -6.33
N VAL A 25 9.05 1.14 -7.15
CA VAL A 25 10.16 0.23 -7.41
C VAL A 25 10.48 0.25 -8.89
N LEU A 26 11.72 0.59 -9.24
CA LEU A 26 12.21 0.63 -10.62
C LEU A 26 12.94 -0.67 -10.98
N GLY A 27 12.61 -1.24 -12.13
CA GLY A 27 13.47 -2.15 -12.87
C GLY A 27 14.07 -1.45 -14.09
N THR A 28 14.55 -2.22 -15.05
CA THR A 28 15.08 -1.68 -16.32
C THR A 28 14.04 -1.65 -17.45
N GLU A 29 12.93 -2.38 -17.32
CA GLU A 29 11.88 -2.48 -18.35
C GLU A 29 10.55 -1.90 -17.93
N ARG A 30 10.25 -1.90 -16.63
CA ARG A 30 9.00 -1.42 -16.04
C ARG A 30 9.19 -1.01 -14.60
N CYS A 31 8.19 -0.36 -14.03
CA CYS A 31 8.18 -0.04 -12.61
C CYS A 31 6.87 -0.50 -11.95
N LEU A 32 6.94 -0.65 -10.63
CA LEU A 32 5.82 -1.02 -9.78
C LEU A 32 5.51 0.14 -8.82
N LEU A 33 4.26 0.59 -8.83
CA LEU A 33 3.70 1.49 -7.84
C LEU A 33 3.18 0.66 -6.67
N VAL A 34 3.43 1.08 -5.45
CA VAL A 34 2.83 0.49 -4.24
C VAL A 34 1.85 1.51 -3.66
N ASP A 35 0.57 1.17 -3.78
CA ASP A 35 -0.57 2.04 -3.55
C ASP A 35 -0.60 3.28 -4.47
N THR A 36 -1.70 4.03 -4.47
CA THR A 36 -1.93 5.08 -5.48
C THR A 36 -2.48 6.38 -4.91
N GLY A 37 -2.86 6.40 -3.63
CA GLY A 37 -3.30 7.61 -2.95
C GLY A 37 -4.79 7.73 -2.71
N THR A 38 -5.16 8.80 -2.02
CA THR A 38 -6.47 9.05 -1.38
C THR A 38 -7.59 9.41 -2.34
N ASP A 39 -7.28 9.95 -3.50
CA ASP A 39 -8.23 10.41 -4.51
C ASP A 39 -7.55 10.61 -5.87
N ALA A 40 -8.32 10.86 -6.92
CA ALA A 40 -7.79 11.04 -8.27
C ALA A 40 -6.81 12.23 -8.40
N GLY A 41 -7.00 13.31 -7.63
CA GLY A 41 -6.08 14.45 -7.59
C GLY A 41 -4.74 14.07 -6.98
N HIS A 42 -4.75 13.39 -5.84
CA HIS A 42 -3.56 12.86 -5.20
C HIS A 42 -2.82 11.85 -6.09
N GLY A 43 -3.59 10.94 -6.74
CA GLY A 43 -3.02 10.01 -7.73
C GLY A 43 -2.35 10.72 -8.90
N ALA A 44 -2.92 11.85 -9.39
CA ALA A 44 -2.33 12.65 -10.46
C ALA A 44 -1.00 13.29 -10.03
N GLU A 45 -0.94 13.87 -8.83
CA GLU A 45 0.30 14.42 -8.27
C GLU A 45 1.38 13.33 -8.09
N PHE A 46 0.96 12.13 -7.70
CA PHE A 46 1.88 11.00 -7.59
C PHE A 46 2.35 10.52 -8.97
N ALA A 47 1.46 10.44 -9.95
CA ALA A 47 1.79 10.08 -11.33
C ALA A 47 2.80 11.06 -11.95
N GLU A 48 2.63 12.38 -11.75
CA GLU A 48 3.58 13.39 -12.19
C GLU A 48 4.95 13.17 -11.54
N ALA A 49 5.00 12.97 -10.22
CA ALA A 49 6.25 12.73 -9.52
C ALA A 49 6.96 11.46 -9.98
N VAL A 50 6.23 10.38 -10.32
CA VAL A 50 6.81 9.18 -10.91
C VAL A 50 7.39 9.46 -12.29
N ARG A 51 6.71 10.27 -13.12
CA ARG A 51 7.18 10.65 -14.47
C ARG A 51 8.48 11.47 -14.43
N GLU A 52 8.73 12.22 -13.36
CA GLU A 52 10.01 12.92 -13.16
C GLU A 52 11.19 11.96 -12.97
N LEU A 53 10.94 10.77 -12.40
CA LEU A 53 11.96 9.75 -12.16
C LEU A 53 12.12 8.76 -13.33
N THR A 54 11.02 8.42 -14.02
CA THR A 54 11.05 7.37 -15.04
C THR A 54 9.96 7.52 -16.09
N ALA A 55 10.27 7.14 -17.33
CA ALA A 55 9.31 6.98 -18.42
C ALA A 55 8.88 5.51 -18.65
N LEU A 56 9.33 4.59 -17.80
CA LEU A 56 9.02 3.16 -17.92
C LEU A 56 7.51 2.89 -17.80
N PRO A 57 7.02 1.80 -18.43
CA PRO A 57 5.65 1.33 -18.23
C PRO A 57 5.37 1.01 -16.75
N TRP A 58 4.13 1.25 -16.31
CA TRP A 58 3.70 1.10 -14.93
C TRP A 58 2.86 -0.15 -14.72
N SER A 59 2.97 -0.73 -13.56
CA SER A 59 1.97 -1.57 -12.92
C SER A 59 1.78 -1.07 -11.49
N ALA A 60 0.66 -1.39 -10.88
CA ALA A 60 0.39 -1.05 -9.49
C ALA A 60 0.07 -2.30 -8.68
N VAL A 61 0.38 -2.27 -7.40
CA VAL A 61 -0.15 -3.18 -6.40
C VAL A 61 -0.87 -2.37 -5.35
N ILE A 62 -2.08 -2.77 -5.01
CA ILE A 62 -2.85 -2.21 -3.91
C ILE A 62 -2.67 -3.13 -2.72
N THR A 63 -2.10 -2.58 -1.63
CA THR A 63 -1.76 -3.35 -0.44
C THR A 63 -3.00 -3.90 0.24
N HIS A 64 -4.11 -3.13 0.29
CA HIS A 64 -5.38 -3.55 0.86
C HIS A 64 -6.55 -2.68 0.36
N GLY A 65 -7.78 -2.97 0.78
CA GLY A 65 -9.00 -2.41 0.19
C GLY A 65 -9.47 -1.07 0.77
N HIS A 66 -8.69 -0.36 1.60
CA HIS A 66 -9.08 0.93 2.13
C HIS A 66 -8.88 2.05 1.11
N TRP A 67 -9.83 2.99 1.11
CA TRP A 67 -10.00 4.03 0.09
C TRP A 67 -8.76 4.89 -0.16
N ASP A 68 -8.01 5.19 0.87
CA ASP A 68 -6.83 6.05 0.83
C ASP A 68 -5.61 5.41 0.16
N HIS A 69 -5.64 4.10 -0.07
CA HIS A 69 -4.59 3.37 -0.79
C HIS A 69 -4.89 3.18 -2.27
N HIS A 70 -6.17 3.25 -2.70
CA HIS A 70 -6.52 2.86 -4.06
C HIS A 70 -7.28 3.91 -4.89
N LEU A 71 -7.93 4.93 -4.28
CA LEU A 71 -8.77 5.87 -5.04
C LEU A 71 -7.99 6.76 -6.02
N GLY A 72 -6.68 6.86 -5.88
CA GLY A 72 -5.81 7.54 -6.85
C GLY A 72 -5.55 6.74 -8.13
N THR A 73 -5.91 5.45 -8.20
CA THR A 73 -5.53 4.56 -9.32
C THR A 73 -5.97 5.05 -10.68
N SER A 74 -7.13 5.69 -10.78
CA SER A 74 -7.69 6.20 -12.04
C SER A 74 -6.81 7.26 -12.74
N ALA A 75 -5.96 7.95 -11.99
CA ALA A 75 -5.07 8.98 -12.53
C ALA A 75 -3.92 8.42 -13.37
N PHE A 76 -3.62 7.13 -13.25
CA PHE A 76 -2.51 6.48 -13.96
C PHE A 76 -2.92 5.97 -15.36
N GLY A 77 -4.20 6.07 -15.72
CA GLY A 77 -4.73 5.46 -16.95
C GLY A 77 -4.79 3.94 -16.88
N PRO A 78 -4.97 3.25 -18.02
CA PRO A 78 -4.99 1.79 -18.05
C PRO A 78 -3.62 1.19 -17.67
N LEU A 79 -3.57 0.39 -16.60
CA LEU A 79 -2.38 -0.34 -16.15
C LEU A 79 -2.80 -1.65 -15.49
N PRO A 80 -1.92 -2.67 -15.43
CA PRO A 80 -2.16 -3.85 -14.60
C PRO A 80 -2.18 -3.47 -13.11
N VAL A 81 -3.24 -3.86 -12.38
CA VAL A 81 -3.39 -3.59 -10.95
C VAL A 81 -3.50 -4.90 -10.19
N TRP A 82 -2.53 -5.15 -9.33
CA TRP A 82 -2.44 -6.34 -8.49
C TRP A 82 -3.07 -6.10 -7.12
N ALA A 83 -3.82 -7.07 -6.62
CA ALA A 83 -4.32 -7.09 -5.24
C ALA A 83 -4.70 -8.51 -4.82
N HIS A 84 -4.88 -8.73 -3.53
CA HIS A 84 -5.55 -9.93 -3.05
C HIS A 84 -7.05 -9.89 -3.43
N PRO A 85 -7.70 -11.02 -3.76
CA PRO A 85 -9.12 -11.04 -4.14
C PRO A 85 -10.07 -10.40 -3.11
N ALA A 86 -9.78 -10.54 -1.81
CA ALA A 86 -10.58 -9.88 -0.77
C ALA A 86 -10.45 -8.35 -0.83
N ALA A 87 -9.26 -7.81 -1.09
CA ALA A 87 -9.06 -6.38 -1.31
C ALA A 87 -9.76 -5.91 -2.59
N ALA A 88 -9.66 -6.66 -3.70
CA ALA A 88 -10.36 -6.36 -4.94
C ALA A 88 -11.89 -6.34 -4.76
N ALA A 89 -12.43 -7.28 -3.97
CA ALA A 89 -13.86 -7.33 -3.64
C ALA A 89 -14.29 -6.12 -2.79
N GLU A 90 -13.48 -5.72 -1.79
CA GLU A 90 -13.73 -4.53 -0.97
C GLU A 90 -13.69 -3.26 -1.83
N ILE A 91 -12.70 -3.14 -2.72
CA ILE A 91 -12.61 -2.02 -3.68
C ILE A 91 -13.86 -1.95 -4.56
N ALA A 92 -14.31 -3.09 -5.08
CA ALA A 92 -15.47 -3.14 -5.98
C ALA A 92 -16.80 -2.82 -5.28
N HIS A 93 -16.97 -3.23 -4.03
CA HIS A 93 -18.27 -3.24 -3.36
C HIS A 93 -18.33 -2.37 -2.10
N GLY A 94 -17.21 -2.15 -1.41
CA GLY A 94 -17.10 -1.43 -0.15
C GLY A 94 -16.75 0.05 -0.31
N THR A 95 -16.03 0.44 -1.38
CA THR A 95 -15.52 1.82 -1.55
C THR A 95 -16.61 2.89 -1.41
N ALA A 96 -17.81 2.65 -1.95
CA ALA A 96 -18.88 3.65 -1.86
C ALA A 96 -19.31 3.92 -0.41
N ALA A 97 -19.34 2.91 0.45
CA ALA A 97 -19.63 3.05 1.87
C ALA A 97 -18.50 3.78 2.61
N GLN A 98 -17.25 3.42 2.33
CA GLN A 98 -16.07 4.09 2.88
C GLN A 98 -16.05 5.58 2.49
N VAL A 99 -16.28 5.91 1.21
CA VAL A 99 -16.37 7.30 0.72
C VAL A 99 -17.48 8.07 1.44
N ALA A 100 -18.67 7.47 1.61
CA ALA A 100 -19.77 8.11 2.32
C ALA A 100 -19.42 8.39 3.79
N GLU A 101 -18.82 7.42 4.48
CA GLU A 101 -18.39 7.54 5.87
C GLU A 101 -17.34 8.65 6.04
N TRP A 102 -16.28 8.63 5.24
CA TRP A 102 -15.21 9.61 5.32
C TRP A 102 -15.64 11.00 4.88
N SER A 103 -16.54 11.11 3.90
CA SER A 103 -17.17 12.39 3.52
C SER A 103 -18.00 12.99 4.66
N ALA A 104 -18.64 12.15 5.47
CA ALA A 104 -19.37 12.61 6.64
C ALA A 104 -18.44 13.03 7.80
N ARG A 105 -17.35 12.31 8.00
CA ARG A 105 -16.33 12.61 9.04
C ARG A 105 -15.51 13.86 8.67
N GLU A 106 -15.13 14.01 7.41
CA GLU A 106 -14.28 15.06 6.89
C GLU A 106 -14.90 15.71 5.63
N PRO A 107 -15.91 16.61 5.80
CA PRO A 107 -16.66 17.18 4.67
C PRO A 107 -15.81 17.89 3.61
N PHE A 108 -14.61 18.36 3.95
CA PHE A 108 -13.69 18.98 3.00
C PHE A 108 -13.13 17.98 1.95
N ARG A 109 -13.21 16.68 2.21
CA ARG A 109 -12.81 15.61 1.28
C ARG A 109 -13.94 15.18 0.33
N ALA A 110 -15.19 15.43 0.70
CA ALA A 110 -16.36 14.83 0.06
C ALA A 110 -16.37 14.98 -1.47
N GLU A 111 -16.05 16.17 -1.96
CA GLU A 111 -16.06 16.45 -3.41
C GLU A 111 -14.95 15.68 -4.15
N ARG A 112 -13.74 15.62 -3.59
CA ARG A 112 -12.61 14.90 -4.19
C ARG A 112 -12.85 13.40 -4.21
N LEU A 113 -13.32 12.84 -3.09
CA LEU A 113 -13.65 11.42 -2.99
C LEU A 113 -14.75 11.02 -3.96
N ALA A 114 -15.85 11.80 -4.02
CA ALA A 114 -16.99 11.53 -4.92
C ALA A 114 -16.64 11.61 -6.41
N ARG A 115 -15.60 12.37 -6.77
CA ARG A 115 -15.12 12.52 -8.15
C ARG A 115 -14.04 11.50 -8.55
N SER A 116 -13.60 10.66 -7.65
CA SER A 116 -12.54 9.68 -7.90
C SER A 116 -13.14 8.38 -8.43
N PRO A 117 -12.90 8.02 -9.70
CA PRO A 117 -13.38 6.77 -10.25
C PRO A 117 -12.70 5.58 -9.57
N VAL A 118 -13.49 4.56 -9.22
CA VAL A 118 -12.97 3.32 -8.67
C VAL A 118 -12.40 2.46 -9.79
N VAL A 119 -11.15 2.02 -9.63
CA VAL A 119 -10.48 1.06 -10.51
C VAL A 119 -10.34 -0.26 -9.75
N VAL A 120 -11.07 -1.27 -10.18
CA VAL A 120 -10.99 -2.60 -9.57
C VAL A 120 -9.73 -3.32 -10.07
N PRO A 121 -8.88 -3.87 -9.17
CA PRO A 121 -7.72 -4.67 -9.56
C PRO A 121 -8.07 -5.81 -10.49
N ASP A 122 -7.25 -6.04 -11.52
CA ASP A 122 -7.45 -7.04 -12.57
C ASP A 122 -6.42 -8.20 -12.52
N ARG A 123 -5.52 -8.18 -11.54
CA ARG A 123 -4.50 -9.20 -11.29
C ARG A 123 -4.56 -9.67 -9.85
N GLU A 124 -4.50 -10.98 -9.65
CA GLU A 124 -4.69 -11.58 -8.33
C GLU A 124 -3.36 -11.97 -7.67
N VAL A 125 -3.27 -11.70 -6.37
CA VAL A 125 -2.25 -12.21 -5.45
C VAL A 125 -2.94 -13.10 -4.42
N LEU A 126 -3.02 -14.42 -4.68
CA LEU A 126 -3.62 -15.37 -3.71
C LEU A 126 -2.69 -15.59 -2.52
N ASP A 127 -1.47 -16.06 -2.79
CA ASP A 127 -0.44 -16.31 -1.79
C ASP A 127 0.85 -15.54 -2.11
N ARG A 128 1.40 -15.79 -3.31
CA ARG A 128 2.67 -15.20 -3.74
C ARG A 128 2.71 -15.06 -5.26
N VAL A 129 3.20 -13.89 -5.70
CA VAL A 129 3.51 -13.60 -7.11
C VAL A 129 4.89 -12.97 -7.19
N GLY A 130 5.74 -13.46 -8.09
CA GLY A 130 7.00 -12.82 -8.45
C GLY A 130 6.81 -11.96 -9.71
N LEU A 131 7.13 -10.68 -9.64
CA LEU A 131 7.11 -9.76 -10.78
C LEU A 131 8.54 -9.42 -11.18
N ASP A 132 8.92 -9.76 -12.41
CA ASP A 132 10.15 -9.29 -13.02
C ASP A 132 9.92 -7.90 -13.62
N LEU A 133 10.66 -6.93 -13.13
CA LEU A 133 10.62 -5.54 -13.60
C LEU A 133 11.72 -5.22 -14.64
N GLY A 134 12.42 -6.25 -15.10
CA GLY A 134 13.65 -6.14 -15.88
C GLY A 134 14.87 -6.07 -14.95
N GLY A 135 15.50 -7.24 -14.72
CA GLY A 135 16.67 -7.37 -13.86
C GLY A 135 16.43 -7.22 -12.34
N ARG A 136 15.21 -6.93 -11.93
CA ARG A 136 14.78 -6.88 -10.53
C ARG A 136 13.48 -7.66 -10.35
N VAL A 137 13.47 -8.61 -9.43
CA VAL A 137 12.27 -9.38 -9.07
C VAL A 137 11.69 -8.85 -7.78
N VAL A 138 10.42 -8.47 -7.82
CA VAL A 138 9.63 -8.07 -6.64
C VAL A 138 8.68 -9.21 -6.27
N GLU A 139 8.54 -9.47 -4.97
CA GLU A 139 7.62 -10.48 -4.46
C GLU A 139 6.38 -9.81 -3.83
N LEU A 140 5.22 -10.05 -4.40
CA LEU A 140 3.93 -9.72 -3.79
C LEU A 140 3.49 -10.91 -2.94
N ARG A 141 3.13 -10.71 -1.67
CA ARG A 141 2.77 -11.81 -0.77
C ARG A 141 1.58 -11.45 0.10
N HIS A 142 0.58 -12.32 0.08
CA HIS A 142 -0.45 -12.35 1.11
C HIS A 142 0.00 -13.32 2.21
N LEU A 143 0.05 -12.85 3.45
CA LEU A 143 0.54 -13.62 4.60
C LEU A 143 -0.59 -14.06 5.55
N GLY A 144 -1.83 -13.87 5.13
CA GLY A 144 -3.04 -14.08 5.92
C GLY A 144 -3.69 -12.75 6.30
N PRO A 145 -4.92 -12.79 6.83
CA PRO A 145 -5.63 -11.59 7.28
C PRO A 145 -4.89 -10.92 8.44
N GLY A 146 -4.92 -9.60 8.47
CA GLY A 146 -4.26 -8.79 9.49
C GLY A 146 -5.02 -7.50 9.75
N HIS A 147 -4.58 -6.39 9.15
CA HIS A 147 -5.28 -5.12 9.16
C HIS A 147 -6.60 -5.21 8.39
N THR A 148 -6.60 -5.96 7.26
CA THR A 148 -7.78 -6.36 6.51
C THR A 148 -7.73 -7.87 6.18
N PRO A 149 -8.80 -8.44 5.60
CA PRO A 149 -8.76 -9.81 5.07
C PRO A 149 -7.82 -10.00 3.86
N GLY A 150 -7.41 -8.92 3.19
CA GLY A 150 -6.73 -8.94 1.91
C GLY A 150 -5.38 -8.23 1.85
N ASP A 151 -4.65 -8.15 2.95
CA ASP A 151 -3.36 -7.45 2.98
C ASP A 151 -2.31 -8.12 2.11
N VAL A 152 -1.62 -7.33 1.29
CA VAL A 152 -0.48 -7.75 0.47
C VAL A 152 0.74 -6.93 0.85
N VAL A 153 1.85 -7.61 1.11
CA VAL A 153 3.15 -6.97 1.29
C VAL A 153 3.97 -7.07 0.01
N VAL A 154 4.82 -6.06 -0.22
CA VAL A 154 5.69 -5.98 -1.39
C VAL A 154 7.14 -6.06 -0.93
N ARG A 155 7.80 -7.15 -1.28
CA ARG A 155 9.19 -7.37 -0.91
C ARG A 155 10.10 -7.12 -2.10
N VAL A 156 11.17 -6.38 -1.89
CA VAL A 156 12.25 -6.12 -2.85
C VAL A 156 13.53 -6.77 -2.31
N PRO A 157 13.78 -8.07 -2.64
CA PRO A 157 14.79 -8.86 -1.94
C PRO A 157 16.22 -8.35 -2.12
N ASP A 158 16.57 -7.90 -3.32
CA ASP A 158 17.88 -7.36 -3.66
C ASP A 158 18.19 -6.01 -2.99
N ALA A 159 17.14 -5.29 -2.58
CA ALA A 159 17.23 -4.01 -1.90
C ALA A 159 17.06 -4.09 -0.37
N GLY A 160 16.66 -5.25 0.17
CA GLY A 160 16.35 -5.39 1.60
C GLY A 160 15.14 -4.57 2.05
N VAL A 161 14.23 -4.16 1.14
CA VAL A 161 13.07 -3.30 1.42
C VAL A 161 11.79 -4.12 1.38
N LEU A 162 10.88 -3.83 2.31
CA LEU A 162 9.53 -4.38 2.39
C LEU A 162 8.51 -3.25 2.55
N PHE A 163 7.56 -3.13 1.64
CA PHE A 163 6.37 -2.29 1.84
C PHE A 163 5.30 -3.14 2.50
N ALA A 164 4.82 -2.70 3.66
CA ALA A 164 3.92 -3.49 4.51
C ALA A 164 2.46 -3.06 4.43
N GLY A 165 2.16 -1.91 3.80
CA GLY A 165 0.84 -1.29 3.94
C GLY A 165 0.52 -1.07 5.41
N ASP A 166 -0.75 -1.09 5.77
CA ASP A 166 -1.23 -0.84 7.12
C ASP A 166 -1.08 -2.02 8.08
N LEU A 167 -0.44 -3.11 7.62
CA LEU A 167 0.10 -4.10 8.56
C LEU A 167 1.13 -3.47 9.51
N VAL A 168 1.80 -2.39 9.07
CA VAL A 168 2.70 -1.61 9.91
C VAL A 168 2.32 -0.14 9.79
N GLU A 169 2.10 0.52 10.92
CA GLU A 169 1.82 1.96 11.02
C GLU A 169 2.83 2.66 11.93
N GLN A 170 3.32 3.82 11.51
CA GLN A 170 4.27 4.63 12.27
C GLN A 170 3.69 6.03 12.51
N GLY A 171 3.89 6.60 13.70
CA GLY A 171 3.37 7.91 14.08
C GLY A 171 2.02 7.86 14.81
N ALA A 172 1.27 6.76 14.66
CA ALA A 172 0.05 6.46 15.37
C ALA A 172 0.02 4.99 15.82
N PRO A 173 -0.83 4.61 16.78
CA PRO A 173 -1.09 3.20 17.10
C PRO A 173 -1.72 2.50 15.89
N PRO A 174 -1.47 1.16 15.71
CA PRO A 174 -2.09 0.40 14.63
C PRO A 174 -3.61 0.57 14.59
N ALA A 175 -4.16 0.92 13.44
CA ALA A 175 -5.58 1.11 13.24
C ALA A 175 -6.28 -0.25 13.19
N VAL A 176 -7.08 -0.54 14.21
CA VAL A 176 -7.86 -1.76 14.32
C VAL A 176 -9.30 -1.45 13.92
N GLY A 177 -9.61 -1.69 12.65
CA GLY A 177 -10.95 -1.55 12.08
C GLY A 177 -11.85 -2.76 12.38
N PRO A 178 -13.12 -2.70 11.98
CA PRO A 178 -14.07 -3.80 12.13
C PRO A 178 -13.73 -5.03 11.28
N ASP A 179 -12.92 -4.85 10.26
CA ASP A 179 -12.44 -5.86 9.33
C ASP A 179 -11.07 -6.46 9.71
N ALA A 180 -10.43 -5.93 10.77
CA ALA A 180 -9.15 -6.43 11.25
C ALA A 180 -9.28 -7.76 12.00
N ASP A 181 -8.34 -8.67 11.74
CA ASP A 181 -8.12 -9.88 12.55
C ASP A 181 -6.84 -9.73 13.37
N VAL A 182 -6.96 -9.13 14.56
CA VAL A 182 -5.83 -8.89 15.46
C VAL A 182 -5.10 -10.18 15.84
N ALA A 183 -5.83 -11.31 15.96
CA ALA A 183 -5.24 -12.59 16.33
C ALA A 183 -4.32 -13.12 15.23
N SER A 184 -4.76 -13.05 13.99
CA SER A 184 -3.97 -13.40 12.81
C SER A 184 -2.86 -12.37 12.55
N TRP A 185 -3.15 -11.08 12.72
CA TRP A 185 -2.21 -9.98 12.44
C TRP A 185 -0.89 -10.13 13.19
N VAL A 186 -0.93 -10.48 14.49
CA VAL A 186 0.28 -10.79 15.28
C VAL A 186 1.12 -11.90 14.63
N GLY A 187 0.45 -12.91 14.08
CA GLY A 187 1.11 -13.98 13.33
C GLY A 187 1.69 -13.52 11.99
N VAL A 188 0.95 -12.65 11.27
CA VAL A 188 1.38 -12.05 9.99
C VAL A 188 2.65 -11.24 10.18
N LEU A 189 2.72 -10.35 11.18
CA LEU A 189 3.91 -9.56 11.49
C LEU A 189 5.14 -10.44 11.77
N GLY A 190 4.95 -11.59 12.41
CA GLY A 190 6.03 -12.57 12.63
C GLY A 190 6.52 -13.24 11.34
N ARG A 191 5.75 -13.21 10.26
CA ARG A 191 6.05 -13.84 8.95
C ARG A 191 6.48 -12.87 7.85
N LEU A 192 6.63 -11.57 8.12
CA LEU A 192 7.07 -10.57 7.12
C LEU A 192 8.40 -10.94 6.46
N GLY A 193 9.27 -11.68 7.19
CA GLY A 193 10.59 -12.08 6.70
C GLY A 193 11.66 -11.04 7.02
N ALA A 194 12.86 -11.29 6.48
CA ALA A 194 13.98 -10.38 6.66
C ALA A 194 13.83 -9.16 5.71
N ALA A 195 13.94 -7.97 6.28
CA ALA A 195 14.07 -6.70 5.57
C ALA A 195 14.90 -5.75 6.44
N ASP A 196 15.72 -4.94 5.81
CA ASP A 196 16.53 -3.92 6.50
C ASP A 196 15.67 -2.67 6.76
N VAL A 197 14.74 -2.40 5.82
CA VAL A 197 13.79 -1.29 5.87
C VAL A 197 12.38 -1.82 5.65
N VAL A 198 11.46 -1.46 6.53
CA VAL A 198 10.02 -1.71 6.39
C VAL A 198 9.32 -0.38 6.18
N VAL A 199 8.58 -0.27 5.07
CA VAL A 199 7.80 0.92 4.73
C VAL A 199 6.36 0.68 5.18
N PRO A 200 5.86 1.46 6.13
CA PRO A 200 4.47 1.38 6.58
C PRO A 200 3.52 2.01 5.56
N GLY A 201 2.22 1.76 5.68
CA GLY A 201 1.22 2.48 4.91
C GLY A 201 1.11 3.94 5.32
N HIS A 202 1.29 4.22 6.62
CA HIS A 202 1.33 5.57 7.18
C HIS A 202 2.58 5.80 8.01
N GLY A 203 3.22 6.95 7.83
CA GLY A 203 4.40 7.37 8.59
C GLY A 203 5.73 7.12 7.89
N ASN A 204 6.82 7.17 8.65
CA ASN A 204 8.17 6.99 8.14
C ASN A 204 8.57 5.51 8.04
N PRO A 205 9.49 5.15 7.12
CA PRO A 205 10.12 3.84 7.12
C PRO A 205 10.72 3.50 8.49
N VAL A 206 10.62 2.23 8.86
CA VAL A 206 11.01 1.70 10.17
C VAL A 206 11.93 0.49 10.02
N ASP A 207 12.51 0.06 11.13
CA ASP A 207 13.31 -1.15 11.22
C ASP A 207 12.52 -2.35 11.78
N ARG A 208 13.18 -3.49 11.85
CA ARG A 208 12.61 -4.71 12.42
C ARG A 208 12.23 -4.57 13.89
N ALA A 209 12.99 -3.80 14.66
CA ALA A 209 12.70 -3.63 16.09
C ALA A 209 11.36 -2.92 16.32
N PHE A 210 11.04 -1.93 15.48
CA PHE A 210 9.73 -1.28 15.48
C PHE A 210 8.59 -2.26 15.18
N VAL A 211 8.75 -3.11 14.16
CA VAL A 211 7.74 -4.13 13.80
C VAL A 211 7.50 -5.10 14.96
N GLU A 212 8.54 -5.56 15.64
CA GLU A 212 8.39 -6.45 16.79
C GLU A 212 7.74 -5.73 17.99
N ALA A 213 8.00 -4.45 18.19
CA ALA A 213 7.32 -3.64 19.22
C ALA A 213 5.82 -3.50 18.92
N GLN A 214 5.44 -3.18 17.68
CA GLN A 214 4.03 -3.12 17.25
C GLN A 214 3.35 -4.48 17.39
N ARG A 215 4.06 -5.56 17.03
CA ARG A 215 3.56 -6.93 17.20
C ARG A 215 3.26 -7.26 18.66
N ALA A 216 4.14 -6.86 19.59
CA ALA A 216 3.93 -7.04 21.02
C ALA A 216 2.75 -6.20 21.53
N GLU A 217 2.59 -4.97 21.04
CA GLU A 217 1.45 -4.11 21.36
C GLU A 217 0.13 -4.76 20.92
N LEU A 218 0.02 -5.23 19.68
CA LEU A 218 -1.17 -5.92 19.16
C LEU A 218 -1.47 -7.21 19.96
N ALA A 219 -0.44 -7.95 20.36
CA ALA A 219 -0.61 -9.14 21.18
C ALA A 219 -1.20 -8.84 22.57
N ALA A 220 -0.94 -7.65 23.12
CA ALA A 220 -1.47 -7.21 24.39
C ALA A 220 -2.93 -6.69 24.32
N ARG A 221 -3.46 -6.44 23.12
CA ARG A 221 -4.84 -6.00 22.88
C ARG A 221 -5.85 -7.16 22.72
N ARG A 222 -5.39 -8.42 22.85
CA ARG A 222 -6.21 -9.64 22.70
C ARG A 222 -7.08 -9.91 23.93
#